data_31e3d9b55aa3ef6ecbfe75c5f1f805be
#
_entry.id   31e3d9b55aa3ef6ecbfe75c5f1f805be
#
_cell.length_a   1.000
_cell.length_b   1.000
_cell.length_c   1.000
_cell.angle_alpha   90.00
_cell.angle_beta   90.00
_cell.angle_gamma   90.00
#
_symmetry.space_group_name_H-M   'P 1'
#
loop_
_entity.id
_entity.type
_entity.pdbx_description
1 polymer ?
#
loop_
_entity_poly.entity_id
_entity_poly.type
_entity_poly.pdbx_seq_one_letter_code
_entity_poly.pdbx_strand_id
1 'polypeptide(L)'
;GRGAESGSPAVDTFTARIEAGTTTVLLGSSGCGKTTLLRMVNRMVEPSSGRVLIDDEDVATRDAVALRRSIGYVMQNAGLLPHRRVIDNITLVPRLQGADRHDARCRALELMDMLDLDRDLAGRYPHQLSGGQAQRVGVARALAADPEVLLMDEPFGAVDPLVRRDLQREMARIQAELGKTIIFVTHDVDEALALGDEIILLREGAQVAQRGSGPQLLADPADDFVARFLGLDDAARQLQLTDVAESRIVLDRAGRAVGRLADEASTEAEERA
;
A
#
# COMPACT_ATOMS: atom_id res chain seq x y z
N GLY A 1 19.81 -17.58 -29.88
CA GLY A 1 20.35 -18.55 -28.96
C GLY A 1 21.09 -17.87 -27.85
N ARG A 2 20.43 -17.53 -26.73
CA ARG A 2 21.07 -17.32 -25.43
C ARG A 2 20.31 -18.23 -24.47
N GLY A 3 21.07 -19.11 -23.78
CA GLY A 3 20.54 -20.14 -22.91
C GLY A 3 19.64 -19.57 -21.82
N ALA A 4 18.55 -20.25 -21.58
CA ALA A 4 17.74 -20.06 -20.38
C ALA A 4 18.61 -20.48 -19.19
N GLU A 5 19.11 -19.52 -18.43
CA GLU A 5 19.56 -19.78 -17.06
C GLU A 5 18.33 -20.24 -16.28
N SER A 6 18.41 -21.44 -15.71
CA SER A 6 17.38 -22.05 -14.85
C SER A 6 17.34 -21.33 -13.50
N GLY A 7 16.90 -20.08 -13.49
CA GLY A 7 16.51 -19.38 -12.27
C GLY A 7 15.14 -19.84 -11.83
N SER A 8 14.94 -20.05 -10.53
CA SER A 8 13.61 -20.30 -9.95
C SER A 8 12.64 -19.23 -10.42
N PRO A 9 11.35 -19.56 -10.72
CA PRO A 9 10.38 -18.59 -11.16
C PRO A 9 10.16 -17.53 -10.06
N ALA A 10 10.00 -16.26 -10.46
CA ALA A 10 9.74 -15.16 -9.52
C ALA A 10 8.40 -15.34 -8.78
N VAL A 11 7.44 -16.03 -9.41
CA VAL A 11 6.18 -16.50 -8.86
C VAL A 11 6.04 -17.95 -9.29
N ASP A 12 5.99 -18.86 -8.35
CA ASP A 12 5.79 -20.29 -8.62
C ASP A 12 4.29 -20.61 -8.73
N THR A 13 3.58 -20.60 -7.60
CA THR A 13 2.13 -20.84 -7.56
C THR A 13 1.50 -19.84 -6.58
N PHE A 14 0.59 -19.01 -7.09
CA PHE A 14 -0.15 -18.06 -6.27
C PHE A 14 -1.63 -18.06 -6.64
N THR A 15 -2.49 -18.21 -5.64
CA THR A 15 -3.93 -18.05 -5.79
C THR A 15 -4.47 -17.27 -4.60
N ALA A 16 -5.14 -16.16 -4.87
CA ALA A 16 -5.79 -15.36 -3.85
C ALA A 16 -7.03 -14.68 -4.43
N ARG A 17 -8.02 -14.46 -3.59
CA ARG A 17 -9.15 -13.58 -3.85
C ARG A 17 -8.97 -12.34 -2.98
N ILE A 18 -9.13 -11.18 -3.58
CA ILE A 18 -9.05 -9.87 -2.93
C ILE A 18 -10.45 -9.31 -2.88
N GLU A 19 -10.89 -8.93 -1.69
CA GLU A 19 -12.23 -8.39 -1.48
C GLU A 19 -12.29 -6.92 -1.93
N ALA A 20 -13.40 -6.57 -2.58
CA ALA A 20 -13.61 -5.19 -3.04
C ALA A 20 -13.72 -4.22 -1.85
N GLY A 21 -13.17 -3.02 -2.00
CA GLY A 21 -13.23 -1.98 -0.98
C GLY A 21 -12.32 -2.22 0.22
N THR A 22 -11.41 -3.18 0.16
CA THR A 22 -10.45 -3.49 1.23
C THR A 22 -9.01 -3.23 0.80
N THR A 23 -8.13 -3.09 1.79
CA THR A 23 -6.69 -3.06 1.61
C THR A 23 -6.09 -4.43 1.86
N THR A 24 -5.64 -5.11 0.80
CA THR A 24 -4.87 -6.35 0.92
C THR A 24 -3.39 -6.06 0.81
N VAL A 25 -2.63 -6.46 1.84
CA VAL A 25 -1.18 -6.26 1.87
C VAL A 25 -0.45 -7.54 1.46
N LEU A 26 0.40 -7.45 0.44
CA LEU A 26 1.38 -8.48 0.10
C LEU A 26 2.67 -8.18 0.87
N LEU A 27 2.91 -8.93 1.94
CA LEU A 27 4.05 -8.79 2.84
C LEU A 27 5.10 -9.87 2.54
N GLY A 28 6.39 -9.55 2.65
CA GLY A 28 7.46 -10.54 2.50
C GLY A 28 8.82 -9.92 2.23
N SER A 29 9.87 -10.73 2.24
CA SER A 29 11.24 -10.28 1.99
C SER A 29 11.43 -9.71 0.57
N SER A 30 12.47 -8.92 0.39
CA SER A 30 12.84 -8.41 -0.95
C SER A 30 13.11 -9.58 -1.90
N GLY A 31 12.59 -9.49 -3.13
CA GLY A 31 12.79 -10.52 -4.16
C GLY A 31 11.82 -11.71 -4.10
N CYS A 32 10.92 -11.82 -3.10
CA CYS A 32 10.01 -12.96 -2.98
C CYS A 32 8.87 -13.02 -4.03
N GLY A 33 8.74 -12.03 -4.94
CA GLY A 33 7.77 -12.05 -6.03
C GLY A 33 6.62 -11.03 -5.93
N LYS A 34 6.51 -10.24 -4.85
CA LYS A 34 5.42 -9.27 -4.60
C LYS A 34 5.17 -8.29 -5.75
N THR A 35 6.21 -7.56 -6.16
CA THR A 35 6.13 -6.61 -7.28
C THR A 35 5.76 -7.30 -8.59
N THR A 36 6.20 -8.55 -8.79
CA THR A 36 5.83 -9.33 -9.98
C THR A 36 4.33 -9.66 -9.96
N LEU A 37 3.78 -10.09 -8.83
CA LEU A 37 2.34 -10.29 -8.65
C LEU A 37 1.55 -9.00 -8.94
N LEU A 38 1.99 -7.88 -8.35
CA LEU A 38 1.35 -6.58 -8.57
C LEU A 38 1.34 -6.20 -10.07
N ARG A 39 2.45 -6.44 -10.77
CA ARG A 39 2.58 -6.15 -12.20
C ARG A 39 1.80 -7.12 -13.10
N MET A 40 1.40 -8.27 -12.62
CA MET A 40 0.48 -9.17 -13.33
C MET A 40 -0.94 -8.58 -13.34
N VAL A 41 -1.38 -7.91 -12.27
CA VAL A 41 -2.73 -7.33 -12.19
C VAL A 41 -2.95 -6.27 -13.29
N ASN A 42 -1.94 -5.45 -13.59
CA ASN A 42 -2.04 -4.41 -14.62
C ASN A 42 -1.43 -4.84 -15.98
N ARG A 43 -1.14 -6.14 -16.16
CA ARG A 43 -0.53 -6.71 -17.37
C ARG A 43 0.79 -6.06 -17.80
N MET A 44 1.58 -5.55 -16.84
CA MET A 44 2.99 -5.21 -17.11
C MET A 44 3.86 -6.47 -17.22
N VAL A 45 3.43 -7.55 -16.55
CA VAL A 45 3.99 -8.90 -16.65
C VAL A 45 2.82 -9.83 -16.95
N GLU A 46 2.98 -10.73 -17.91
CA GLU A 46 1.98 -11.76 -18.18
C GLU A 46 2.37 -13.05 -17.45
N PRO A 47 1.43 -13.71 -16.76
CA PRO A 47 1.70 -15.00 -16.13
C PRO A 47 1.98 -16.06 -17.21
N SER A 48 2.93 -16.96 -16.94
CA SER A 48 3.20 -18.11 -17.84
C SER A 48 2.06 -19.13 -17.85
N SER A 49 1.28 -19.18 -16.77
CA SER A 49 0.08 -20.02 -16.62
C SER A 49 -0.86 -19.38 -15.60
N GLY A 50 -2.10 -19.81 -15.56
CA GLY A 50 -3.14 -19.21 -14.72
C GLY A 50 -3.73 -17.96 -15.34
N ARG A 51 -4.44 -17.18 -14.54
CA ARG A 51 -5.15 -15.96 -14.98
C ARG A 51 -5.33 -14.98 -13.83
N VAL A 52 -5.50 -13.72 -14.18
CA VAL A 52 -5.88 -12.65 -13.25
C VAL A 52 -7.27 -12.16 -13.65
N LEU A 53 -8.17 -12.08 -12.68
CA LEU A 53 -9.54 -11.62 -12.89
C LEU A 53 -9.76 -10.30 -12.13
N ILE A 54 -10.47 -9.36 -12.76
CA ILE A 54 -11.03 -8.17 -12.12
C ILE A 54 -12.52 -8.18 -12.46
N ASP A 55 -13.39 -8.23 -11.43
CA ASP A 55 -14.84 -8.35 -11.58
C ASP A 55 -15.25 -9.55 -12.45
N ASP A 56 -14.63 -10.71 -12.18
CA ASP A 56 -14.80 -11.98 -12.90
C ASP A 56 -14.38 -11.97 -14.38
N GLU A 57 -13.85 -10.85 -14.89
CA GLU A 57 -13.34 -10.73 -16.25
C GLU A 57 -11.82 -10.93 -16.29
N ASP A 58 -11.34 -11.79 -17.18
CA ASP A 58 -9.90 -12.03 -17.36
C ASP A 58 -9.22 -10.77 -17.94
N VAL A 59 -8.24 -10.23 -17.21
CA VAL A 59 -7.49 -9.05 -17.66
C VAL A 59 -6.77 -9.28 -19.00
N ALA A 60 -6.48 -10.53 -19.35
CA ALA A 60 -5.85 -10.88 -20.65
C ALA A 60 -6.75 -10.56 -21.86
N THR A 61 -8.08 -10.52 -21.66
CA THR A 61 -9.06 -10.22 -22.72
C THR A 61 -9.26 -8.72 -22.95
N ARG A 62 -8.86 -7.88 -21.97
CA ARG A 62 -9.00 -6.41 -22.06
C ARG A 62 -7.89 -5.80 -22.90
N ASP A 63 -8.14 -4.66 -23.51
CA ASP A 63 -7.06 -3.84 -24.08
C ASP A 63 -6.10 -3.40 -22.96
N ALA A 64 -4.80 -3.69 -23.12
CA ALA A 64 -3.82 -3.48 -22.08
C ALA A 64 -3.61 -1.99 -21.72
N VAL A 65 -3.83 -1.08 -22.67
CA VAL A 65 -3.70 0.37 -22.43
C VAL A 65 -4.92 0.86 -21.67
N ALA A 66 -6.12 0.42 -22.05
CA ALA A 66 -7.36 0.77 -21.36
C ALA A 66 -7.32 0.23 -19.91
N LEU A 67 -6.92 -1.03 -19.70
CA LEU A 67 -6.76 -1.65 -18.39
C LEU A 67 -5.80 -0.83 -17.50
N ARG A 68 -4.61 -0.49 -18.00
CA ARG A 68 -3.62 0.30 -17.23
C ARG A 68 -4.09 1.71 -16.89
N ARG A 69 -4.98 2.29 -17.68
CA ARG A 69 -5.59 3.59 -17.40
C ARG A 69 -6.73 3.51 -16.38
N SER A 70 -7.38 2.35 -16.25
CA SER A 70 -8.45 2.13 -15.26
C SER A 70 -7.92 1.75 -13.88
N ILE A 71 -6.63 1.40 -13.76
CA ILE A 71 -5.98 1.01 -12.51
C ILE A 71 -5.05 2.14 -12.05
N GLY A 72 -5.21 2.60 -10.81
CA GLY A 72 -4.26 3.51 -10.20
C GLY A 72 -2.97 2.78 -9.82
N TYR A 73 -1.81 3.39 -10.10
CA TYR A 73 -0.52 2.78 -9.76
C TYR A 73 0.40 3.77 -9.06
N VAL A 74 0.76 3.47 -7.81
CA VAL A 74 1.71 4.23 -7.00
C VAL A 74 3.04 3.47 -6.97
N MET A 75 4.09 4.11 -7.47
CA MET A 75 5.44 3.53 -7.55
C MET A 75 6.26 3.90 -6.33
N GLN A 76 7.25 3.07 -5.99
CA GLN A 76 8.17 3.27 -4.86
C GLN A 76 8.83 4.68 -4.85
N ASN A 77 9.20 5.21 -6.01
CA ASN A 77 9.82 6.53 -6.16
C ASN A 77 8.86 7.57 -6.76
N ALA A 78 7.56 7.50 -6.42
CA ALA A 78 6.49 8.33 -6.99
C ALA A 78 6.38 8.27 -8.54
N GLY A 79 7.45 8.03 -9.27
CA GLY A 79 7.49 7.88 -10.73
C GLY A 79 6.97 9.11 -11.48
N LEU A 80 7.18 10.31 -10.94
CA LEU A 80 6.72 11.55 -11.57
C LEU A 80 7.53 11.87 -12.82
N LEU A 81 6.87 12.43 -13.84
CA LEU A 81 7.52 12.90 -15.06
C LEU A 81 8.30 14.18 -14.74
N PRO A 82 9.66 14.16 -14.81
CA PRO A 82 10.49 15.25 -14.29
C PRO A 82 10.36 16.55 -15.08
N HIS A 83 9.96 16.46 -16.35
CA HIS A 83 9.76 17.59 -17.26
C HIS A 83 8.33 18.16 -17.23
N ARG A 84 7.44 17.60 -16.41
CA ARG A 84 6.07 18.08 -16.22
C ARG A 84 5.89 18.67 -14.82
N ARG A 85 5.04 19.68 -14.73
CA ARG A 85 4.64 20.28 -13.46
C ARG A 85 3.81 19.30 -12.62
N VAL A 86 3.66 19.56 -11.34
CA VAL A 86 2.83 18.78 -10.41
C VAL A 86 1.42 18.59 -10.97
N ILE A 87 0.75 19.68 -11.33
CA ILE A 87 -0.61 19.63 -11.87
C ILE A 87 -0.70 18.80 -13.14
N ASP A 88 0.32 18.87 -14.02
CA ASP A 88 0.36 18.11 -15.27
C ASP A 88 0.67 16.63 -15.05
N ASN A 89 1.37 16.28 -13.95
CA ASN A 89 1.54 14.90 -13.51
C ASN A 89 0.22 14.31 -13.03
N ILE A 90 -0.53 15.03 -12.18
CA ILE A 90 -1.80 14.55 -11.62
C ILE A 90 -2.84 14.41 -12.74
N THR A 91 -2.98 15.39 -13.62
CA THR A 91 -3.98 15.38 -14.69
C THR A 91 -3.67 14.46 -15.86
N LEU A 92 -2.52 13.77 -15.85
CA LEU A 92 -2.04 12.98 -16.99
C LEU A 92 -3.04 11.89 -17.42
N VAL A 93 -3.45 11.02 -16.48
CA VAL A 93 -4.32 9.88 -16.82
C VAL A 93 -5.72 10.33 -17.22
N PRO A 94 -6.43 11.20 -16.47
CA PRO A 94 -7.71 11.73 -16.92
C PRO A 94 -7.66 12.34 -18.33
N ARG A 95 -6.62 13.10 -18.64
CA ARG A 95 -6.42 13.69 -19.98
C ARG A 95 -6.22 12.64 -21.08
N LEU A 96 -5.52 11.53 -20.78
CA LEU A 96 -5.36 10.40 -21.71
C LEU A 96 -6.66 9.61 -21.91
N GLN A 97 -7.60 9.70 -20.96
CA GLN A 97 -8.95 9.14 -21.06
C GLN A 97 -9.94 10.09 -21.74
N GLY A 98 -9.51 11.31 -22.12
CA GLY A 98 -10.35 12.27 -22.83
C GLY A 98 -11.08 13.28 -21.94
N ALA A 99 -10.78 13.32 -20.64
CA ALA A 99 -11.39 14.31 -19.75
C ALA A 99 -11.08 15.74 -20.19
N ASP A 100 -12.01 16.66 -19.98
CA ASP A 100 -11.80 18.08 -20.23
C ASP A 100 -10.62 18.61 -19.38
N ARG A 101 -9.95 19.64 -19.90
CA ARG A 101 -8.79 20.23 -19.22
C ARG A 101 -9.16 20.91 -17.91
N HIS A 102 -10.31 21.58 -17.91
CA HIS A 102 -10.78 22.29 -16.73
C HIS A 102 -11.18 21.31 -15.63
N ASP A 103 -11.98 20.29 -15.97
CA ASP A 103 -12.47 19.27 -15.05
C ASP A 103 -11.30 18.46 -14.44
N ALA A 104 -10.37 18.01 -15.28
CA ALA A 104 -9.18 17.32 -14.82
C ALA A 104 -8.33 18.17 -13.85
N ARG A 105 -8.26 19.51 -14.10
CA ARG A 105 -7.55 20.44 -13.22
C ARG A 105 -8.28 20.64 -11.90
N CYS A 106 -9.60 20.81 -11.92
CA CYS A 106 -10.42 20.92 -10.70
C CYS A 106 -10.22 19.68 -9.83
N ARG A 107 -10.37 18.48 -10.41
CA ARG A 107 -10.15 17.21 -9.71
C ARG A 107 -8.75 17.09 -9.14
N ALA A 108 -7.73 17.52 -9.89
CA ALA A 108 -6.35 17.50 -9.39
C ALA A 108 -6.14 18.41 -8.17
N LEU A 109 -6.76 19.59 -8.13
CA LEU A 109 -6.67 20.49 -6.99
C LEU A 109 -7.42 19.96 -5.77
N GLU A 110 -8.59 19.33 -5.95
CA GLU A 110 -9.32 18.62 -4.89
C GLU A 110 -8.46 17.51 -4.26
N LEU A 111 -7.78 16.73 -5.10
CA LEU A 111 -6.87 15.67 -4.63
C LEU A 111 -5.62 16.23 -3.95
N MET A 112 -5.14 17.41 -4.37
CA MET A 112 -4.06 18.08 -3.65
C MET A 112 -4.52 18.48 -2.25
N ASP A 113 -5.71 19.04 -2.10
CA ASP A 113 -6.28 19.39 -0.79
C ASP A 113 -6.48 18.13 0.09
N MET A 114 -7.07 17.08 -0.48
CA MET A 114 -7.30 15.81 0.20
C MET A 114 -6.00 15.18 0.74
N LEU A 115 -4.89 15.34 0.01
CA LEU A 115 -3.56 14.82 0.31
C LEU A 115 -2.66 15.85 1.02
N ASP A 116 -3.23 16.87 1.62
CA ASP A 116 -2.50 17.92 2.37
C ASP A 116 -1.30 18.49 1.56
N LEU A 117 -1.52 18.71 0.25
CA LEU A 117 -0.58 19.35 -0.65
C LEU A 117 -1.00 20.80 -0.91
N ASP A 118 -0.15 21.74 -0.54
CA ASP A 118 -0.38 23.16 -0.85
C ASP A 118 -0.60 23.35 -2.35
N ARG A 119 -1.67 24.05 -2.73
CA ARG A 119 -2.00 24.37 -4.11
C ARG A 119 -0.92 25.16 -4.84
N ASP A 120 -0.08 25.88 -4.12
CA ASP A 120 1.07 26.60 -4.68
C ASP A 120 2.11 25.63 -5.29
N LEU A 121 2.10 24.36 -4.88
CA LEU A 121 2.94 23.32 -5.47
C LEU A 121 2.51 22.93 -6.89
N ALA A 122 1.28 23.25 -7.30
CA ALA A 122 0.72 22.85 -8.61
C ALA A 122 1.60 23.30 -9.80
N GLY A 123 2.23 24.45 -9.67
CA GLY A 123 3.13 25.02 -10.69
C GLY A 123 4.57 24.52 -10.64
N ARG A 124 4.96 23.81 -9.59
CA ARG A 124 6.34 23.32 -9.40
C ARG A 124 6.64 22.08 -10.20
N TYR A 125 7.92 21.78 -10.36
CA TYR A 125 8.43 20.55 -10.97
C TYR A 125 8.85 19.53 -9.89
N PRO A 126 8.88 18.22 -10.20
CA PRO A 126 9.21 17.17 -9.23
C PRO A 126 10.51 17.38 -8.44
N HIS A 127 11.56 17.91 -9.09
CA HIS A 127 12.84 18.20 -8.43
C HIS A 127 12.79 19.34 -7.37
N GLN A 128 11.67 20.06 -7.29
CA GLN A 128 11.43 21.13 -6.32
C GLN A 128 10.60 20.67 -5.11
N LEU A 129 10.26 19.36 -5.06
CA LEU A 129 9.45 18.75 -4.01
C LEU A 129 10.33 17.99 -3.01
N SER A 130 9.89 17.93 -1.75
CA SER A 130 10.40 16.93 -0.82
C SER A 130 9.98 15.52 -1.23
N GLY A 131 10.65 14.48 -0.69
CA GLY A 131 10.28 13.09 -0.97
C GLY A 131 8.83 12.78 -0.63
N GLY A 132 8.34 13.25 0.53
CA GLY A 132 6.95 13.08 0.94
C GLY A 132 5.96 13.81 0.02
N GLN A 133 6.26 15.06 -0.37
CA GLN A 133 5.45 15.80 -1.34
C GLN A 133 5.39 15.09 -2.69
N ALA A 134 6.52 14.60 -3.19
CA ALA A 134 6.57 13.85 -4.45
C ALA A 134 5.73 12.57 -4.37
N GLN A 135 5.76 11.88 -3.23
CA GLN A 135 4.97 10.66 -3.01
C GLN A 135 3.48 10.98 -2.99
N ARG A 136 3.03 12.01 -2.26
CA ARG A 136 1.64 12.49 -2.27
C ARG A 136 1.16 12.87 -3.67
N VAL A 137 1.99 13.53 -4.46
CA VAL A 137 1.68 13.82 -5.87
C VAL A 137 1.53 12.52 -6.68
N GLY A 138 2.35 11.50 -6.42
CA GLY A 138 2.23 10.17 -7.01
C GLY A 138 0.90 9.49 -6.69
N VAL A 139 0.44 9.59 -5.43
CA VAL A 139 -0.88 9.11 -4.97
C VAL A 139 -2.00 9.91 -5.64
N ALA A 140 -1.92 11.26 -5.65
CA ALA A 140 -2.90 12.11 -6.33
C ALA A 140 -3.06 11.73 -7.81
N ARG A 141 -1.94 11.50 -8.51
CA ARG A 141 -1.96 11.04 -9.90
C ARG A 141 -2.67 9.69 -10.06
N ALA A 142 -2.41 8.75 -9.16
CA ALA A 142 -3.01 7.43 -9.21
C ALA A 142 -4.54 7.49 -8.98
N LEU A 143 -5.02 8.40 -8.12
CA LEU A 143 -6.44 8.61 -7.80
C LEU A 143 -7.16 9.51 -8.81
N ALA A 144 -6.45 10.27 -9.65
CA ALA A 144 -7.03 11.32 -10.48
C ALA A 144 -8.05 10.82 -11.51
N ALA A 145 -7.90 9.58 -11.99
CA ALA A 145 -8.83 8.93 -12.93
C ALA A 145 -9.97 8.19 -12.22
N ASP A 146 -10.12 8.35 -10.90
CA ASP A 146 -11.09 7.67 -10.05
C ASP A 146 -11.11 6.14 -10.22
N PRO A 147 -9.96 5.46 -10.11
CA PRO A 147 -9.87 4.02 -10.31
C PRO A 147 -10.59 3.26 -9.17
N GLU A 148 -11.15 2.09 -9.48
CA GLU A 148 -11.69 1.17 -8.46
C GLU A 148 -10.58 0.37 -7.78
N VAL A 149 -9.50 0.07 -8.51
CA VAL A 149 -8.34 -0.68 -8.02
C VAL A 149 -7.11 0.21 -7.98
N LEU A 150 -6.44 0.21 -6.83
CA LEU A 150 -5.20 0.94 -6.61
C LEU A 150 -4.08 -0.03 -6.26
N LEU A 151 -3.02 -0.03 -7.04
CA LEU A 151 -1.83 -0.83 -6.82
C LEU A 151 -0.71 0.04 -6.25
N MET A 152 -0.10 -0.38 -5.14
CA MET A 152 0.95 0.36 -4.45
C MET A 152 2.20 -0.51 -4.28
N ASP A 153 3.30 -0.12 -4.89
CA ASP A 153 4.57 -0.85 -4.86
C ASP A 153 5.57 -0.14 -3.92
N GLU A 154 5.66 -0.58 -2.67
CA GLU A 154 6.51 -0.01 -1.61
C GLU A 154 6.42 1.54 -1.51
N PRO A 155 5.21 2.12 -1.40
CA PRO A 155 5.01 3.56 -1.59
C PRO A 155 5.69 4.43 -0.52
N PHE A 156 6.10 3.86 0.61
CA PHE A 156 6.74 4.61 1.70
C PHE A 156 8.24 4.34 1.83
N GLY A 157 8.81 3.45 1.00
CA GLY A 157 10.20 3.01 1.12
C GLY A 157 11.25 4.13 0.98
N ALA A 158 10.93 5.21 0.26
CA ALA A 158 11.83 6.34 0.03
C ALA A 158 11.50 7.58 0.88
N VAL A 159 10.63 7.46 1.89
CA VAL A 159 10.12 8.57 2.70
C VAL A 159 10.72 8.56 4.10
N ASP A 160 11.00 9.74 4.65
CA ASP A 160 11.45 9.92 6.03
C ASP A 160 10.48 9.30 7.04
N PRO A 161 10.95 8.66 8.14
CA PRO A 161 10.11 7.95 9.10
C PRO A 161 8.98 8.79 9.73
N LEU A 162 9.18 10.08 9.96
CA LEU A 162 8.13 10.97 10.51
C LEU A 162 7.03 11.20 9.47
N VAL A 163 7.44 11.57 8.25
CA VAL A 163 6.51 11.80 7.12
C VAL A 163 5.80 10.51 6.73
N ARG A 164 6.45 9.35 6.87
CA ARG A 164 5.86 8.03 6.58
C ARG A 164 4.61 7.77 7.41
N ARG A 165 4.65 8.00 8.73
CA ARG A 165 3.50 7.80 9.63
C ARG A 165 2.31 8.70 9.26
N ASP A 166 2.59 9.93 8.84
CA ASP A 166 1.53 10.84 8.40
C ASP A 166 0.89 10.37 7.10
N LEU A 167 1.70 9.93 6.13
CA LEU A 167 1.22 9.35 4.88
C LEU A 167 0.41 8.06 5.10
N GLN A 168 0.81 7.20 6.03
CA GLN A 168 0.07 5.97 6.36
C GLN A 168 -1.31 6.30 6.92
N ARG A 169 -1.41 7.24 7.88
CA ARG A 169 -2.69 7.70 8.44
C ARG A 169 -3.59 8.31 7.36
N GLU A 170 -3.00 9.12 6.49
CA GLU A 170 -3.70 9.74 5.38
C GLU A 170 -4.23 8.70 4.37
N MET A 171 -3.43 7.68 4.05
CA MET A 171 -3.85 6.58 3.16
C MET A 171 -4.99 5.76 3.76
N ALA A 172 -4.95 5.45 5.06
CA ALA A 172 -6.04 4.77 5.75
C ALA A 172 -7.35 5.60 5.70
N ARG A 173 -7.25 6.91 5.94
CA ARG A 173 -8.39 7.84 5.83
C ARG A 173 -8.96 7.87 4.42
N ILE A 174 -8.12 8.01 3.40
CA ILE A 174 -8.53 8.06 1.99
C ILE A 174 -9.20 6.75 1.58
N GLN A 175 -8.68 5.61 2.01
CA GLN A 175 -9.28 4.31 1.75
C GLN A 175 -10.68 4.21 2.37
N ALA A 176 -10.84 4.61 3.64
CA ALA A 176 -12.13 4.61 4.32
C ALA A 176 -13.15 5.56 3.66
N GLU A 177 -12.70 6.74 3.20
CA GLU A 177 -13.58 7.73 2.54
C GLU A 177 -13.98 7.31 1.11
N LEU A 178 -13.04 6.72 0.34
CA LEU A 178 -13.25 6.42 -1.08
C LEU A 178 -13.69 4.97 -1.35
N GLY A 179 -13.55 4.06 -0.39
CA GLY A 179 -13.92 2.65 -0.53
C GLY A 179 -13.19 1.92 -1.68
N LYS A 180 -11.95 2.32 -1.99
CA LYS A 180 -11.17 1.74 -3.09
C LYS A 180 -10.59 0.39 -2.70
N THR A 181 -10.47 -0.52 -3.68
CA THR A 181 -9.74 -1.77 -3.49
C THR A 181 -8.25 -1.51 -3.64
N ILE A 182 -7.47 -1.77 -2.60
CA ILE A 182 -6.02 -1.50 -2.58
C ILE A 182 -5.25 -2.80 -2.50
N ILE A 183 -4.29 -3.00 -3.41
CA ILE A 183 -3.25 -4.02 -3.28
C ILE A 183 -1.94 -3.31 -2.95
N PHE A 184 -1.47 -3.52 -1.74
CA PHE A 184 -0.32 -2.83 -1.19
C PHE A 184 0.85 -3.81 -1.02
N VAL A 185 2.00 -3.48 -1.58
CA VAL A 185 3.23 -4.28 -1.44
C VAL A 185 4.18 -3.59 -0.48
N THR A 186 4.64 -4.32 0.52
CA THR A 186 5.68 -3.86 1.45
C THR A 186 6.54 -5.01 1.97
N HIS A 187 7.69 -4.70 2.53
CA HIS A 187 8.51 -5.58 3.33
C HIS A 187 8.47 -5.19 4.83
N ASP A 188 7.77 -4.11 5.16
CA ASP A 188 7.67 -3.57 6.51
C ASP A 188 6.41 -4.13 7.20
N VAL A 189 6.63 -4.82 8.32
CA VAL A 189 5.58 -5.47 9.11
C VAL A 189 4.65 -4.44 9.75
N ASP A 190 5.21 -3.29 10.21
CA ASP A 190 4.41 -2.25 10.85
C ASP A 190 3.47 -1.57 9.86
N GLU A 191 3.92 -1.38 8.60
CA GLU A 191 3.06 -0.90 7.52
C GLU A 191 1.92 -1.88 7.24
N ALA A 192 2.24 -3.18 7.17
CA ALA A 192 1.24 -4.21 6.90
C ALA A 192 0.18 -4.28 8.01
N LEU A 193 0.61 -4.23 9.28
CA LEU A 193 -0.29 -4.25 10.43
C LEU A 193 -1.14 -2.98 10.56
N ALA A 194 -0.60 -1.82 10.14
CA ALA A 194 -1.30 -0.54 10.25
C ALA A 194 -2.33 -0.30 9.13
N LEU A 195 -2.13 -0.88 7.94
CA LEU A 195 -2.91 -0.55 6.75
C LEU A 195 -3.74 -1.72 6.20
N GLY A 196 -3.37 -2.97 6.52
CA GLY A 196 -3.98 -4.14 5.93
C GLY A 196 -5.25 -4.58 6.65
N ASP A 197 -6.38 -4.59 5.93
CA ASP A 197 -7.56 -5.36 6.34
C ASP A 197 -7.24 -6.85 6.26
N GLU A 198 -6.50 -7.23 5.23
CA GLU A 198 -5.94 -8.55 5.03
C GLU A 198 -4.46 -8.49 4.69
N ILE A 199 -3.68 -9.38 5.28
CA ILE A 199 -2.25 -9.53 5.03
C ILE A 199 -1.99 -10.91 4.46
N ILE A 200 -1.29 -10.98 3.33
CA ILE A 200 -0.79 -12.21 2.71
C ILE A 200 0.72 -12.21 2.85
N LEU A 201 1.25 -12.95 3.82
CA LEU A 201 2.69 -13.11 4.01
C LEU A 201 3.24 -14.13 3.03
N LEU A 202 4.26 -13.72 2.27
CA LEU A 202 4.85 -14.50 1.17
C LEU A 202 6.28 -14.93 1.51
N ARG A 203 6.60 -16.17 1.13
CA ARG A 203 7.96 -16.71 1.01
C ARG A 203 8.49 -16.49 -0.41
N GLU A 204 9.74 -16.90 -0.62
CA GLU A 204 10.36 -16.93 -1.96
C GLU A 204 9.48 -17.67 -2.97
N GLY A 205 9.45 -17.18 -4.22
CA GLY A 205 8.56 -17.71 -5.26
C GLY A 205 7.08 -17.32 -5.09
N ALA A 206 6.78 -16.31 -4.26
CA ALA A 206 5.43 -15.84 -3.92
C ALA A 206 4.54 -16.93 -3.26
N GLN A 207 5.15 -17.91 -2.60
CA GLN A 207 4.41 -18.93 -1.86
C GLN A 207 3.76 -18.30 -0.62
N VAL A 208 2.45 -18.52 -0.45
CA VAL A 208 1.72 -18.01 0.72
C VAL A 208 2.16 -18.77 1.98
N ALA A 209 2.78 -18.04 2.91
CA ALA A 209 3.13 -18.58 4.23
C ALA A 209 1.94 -18.55 5.18
N GLN A 210 1.25 -17.42 5.23
CA GLN A 210 0.02 -17.23 6.00
C GLN A 210 -0.81 -16.10 5.41
N ARG A 211 -2.13 -16.17 5.62
CA ARG A 211 -3.11 -15.16 5.23
C ARG A 211 -4.07 -14.91 6.38
N GLY A 212 -4.42 -13.65 6.62
CA GLY A 212 -5.38 -13.25 7.64
C GLY A 212 -5.27 -11.77 7.99
N SER A 213 -6.06 -11.33 8.97
CA SER A 213 -5.92 -9.97 9.52
C SER A 213 -4.66 -9.85 10.39
N GLY A 214 -4.19 -8.62 10.63
CA GLY A 214 -3.04 -8.38 11.51
C GLY A 214 -3.16 -9.06 12.88
N PRO A 215 -4.29 -8.91 13.61
CA PRO A 215 -4.51 -9.62 14.87
C PRO A 215 -4.43 -11.15 14.76
N GLN A 216 -4.96 -11.75 13.68
CA GLN A 216 -4.88 -13.20 13.47
C GLN A 216 -3.44 -13.68 13.28
N LEU A 217 -2.65 -12.96 12.47
CA LEU A 217 -1.24 -13.32 12.23
C LEU A 217 -0.40 -13.21 13.52
N LEU A 218 -0.68 -12.21 14.35
CA LEU A 218 0.03 -12.02 15.62
C LEU A 218 -0.38 -13.04 16.68
N ALA A 219 -1.66 -13.44 16.72
CA ALA A 219 -2.19 -14.35 17.74
C ALA A 219 -1.82 -15.82 17.48
N ASP A 220 -1.80 -16.24 16.20
CA ASP A 220 -1.59 -17.64 15.81
C ASP A 220 -0.73 -17.72 14.54
N PRO A 221 0.59 -17.52 14.67
CA PRO A 221 1.51 -17.65 13.54
C PRO A 221 1.58 -19.12 13.08
N ALA A 222 1.41 -19.34 11.77
CA ALA A 222 1.32 -20.69 11.18
C ALA A 222 2.58 -21.55 11.39
N ASP A 223 3.75 -20.93 11.52
CA ASP A 223 5.03 -21.59 11.79
C ASP A 223 6.11 -20.62 12.28
N ASP A 224 7.31 -21.14 12.56
CA ASP A 224 8.47 -20.37 13.05
C ASP A 224 8.95 -19.29 12.05
N PHE A 225 8.74 -19.49 10.75
CA PHE A 225 9.07 -18.47 9.75
C PHE A 225 8.17 -17.26 9.92
N VAL A 226 6.86 -17.47 10.03
CA VAL A 226 5.86 -16.42 10.23
C VAL A 226 6.15 -15.68 11.55
N ALA A 227 6.35 -16.42 12.64
CA ALA A 227 6.65 -15.84 13.96
C ALA A 227 7.89 -14.93 13.90
N ARG A 228 8.98 -15.42 13.30
CA ARG A 228 10.24 -14.65 13.14
C ARG A 228 10.05 -13.45 12.21
N PHE A 229 9.35 -13.62 11.08
CA PHE A 229 9.14 -12.54 10.14
C PHE A 229 8.33 -11.39 10.76
N LEU A 230 7.30 -11.73 11.54
CA LEU A 230 6.50 -10.76 12.29
C LEU A 230 7.26 -10.17 13.49
N GLY A 231 8.44 -10.67 13.81
CA GLY A 231 9.24 -10.21 14.94
C GLY A 231 8.68 -10.62 16.30
N LEU A 232 7.90 -11.71 16.39
CA LEU A 232 7.31 -12.18 17.66
C LEU A 232 8.37 -12.73 18.62
N ASP A 233 9.56 -13.11 18.09
CA ASP A 233 10.73 -13.47 18.90
C ASP A 233 11.48 -12.24 19.42
N ASP A 234 11.21 -11.04 18.89
CA ASP A 234 11.86 -9.82 19.33
C ASP A 234 11.25 -9.34 20.66
N ALA A 235 12.14 -8.97 21.58
CA ALA A 235 11.78 -8.44 22.89
C ALA A 235 10.86 -7.19 22.80
N ALA A 236 10.98 -6.41 21.73
CA ALA A 236 10.18 -5.21 21.50
C ALA A 236 8.71 -5.50 21.19
N ARG A 237 8.38 -6.68 20.67
CA ARG A 237 7.00 -7.09 20.36
C ARG A 237 6.38 -8.02 21.42
N GLN A 238 7.17 -8.49 22.37
CA GLN A 238 6.67 -9.22 23.54
C GLN A 238 6.30 -8.23 24.62
N LEU A 239 5.02 -7.88 24.65
CA LEU A 239 4.50 -6.85 25.52
C LEU A 239 3.90 -7.46 26.80
N GLN A 240 4.09 -6.76 27.92
CA GLN A 240 3.50 -7.10 29.22
C GLN A 240 2.68 -5.92 29.71
N LEU A 241 1.56 -6.22 30.37
CA LEU A 241 0.76 -5.21 31.02
C LEU A 241 1.13 -5.15 32.49
N THR A 242 1.30 -3.94 33.00
CA THR A 242 1.50 -3.68 34.44
C THR A 242 0.62 -2.52 34.88
N ASP A 243 0.12 -2.58 36.09
CA ASP A 243 -0.66 -1.49 36.69
C ASP A 243 0.28 -0.53 37.40
N VAL A 244 0.17 0.74 37.06
CA VAL A 244 0.89 1.84 37.71
C VAL A 244 -0.14 2.91 38.10
N ALA A 245 -0.41 3.04 39.38
CA ALA A 245 -1.50 3.85 39.91
C ALA A 245 -2.85 3.43 39.28
N GLU A 246 -3.58 4.36 38.66
CA GLU A 246 -4.86 4.10 37.98
C GLU A 246 -4.72 3.80 36.48
N SER A 247 -3.50 3.59 35.99
CA SER A 247 -3.24 3.40 34.56
C SER A 247 -2.58 2.06 34.28
N ARG A 248 -3.02 1.37 33.22
CA ARG A 248 -2.34 0.18 32.68
C ARG A 248 -1.23 0.60 31.69
N ILE A 249 -0.01 0.26 32.04
CA ILE A 249 1.18 0.57 31.24
C ILE A 249 1.60 -0.67 30.49
N VAL A 250 1.94 -0.49 29.23
CA VAL A 250 2.49 -1.53 28.36
C VAL A 250 4.01 -1.46 28.43
N LEU A 251 4.63 -2.56 28.82
CA LEU A 251 6.10 -2.71 28.91
C LEU A 251 6.59 -3.65 27.81
N ASP A 252 7.80 -3.44 27.29
CA ASP A 252 8.51 -4.44 26.51
C ASP A 252 9.12 -5.54 27.45
N ARG A 253 9.66 -6.60 26.85
CA ARG A 253 10.29 -7.70 27.59
C ARG A 253 11.46 -7.25 28.47
N ALA A 254 12.08 -6.12 28.16
CA ALA A 254 13.16 -5.53 28.96
C ALA A 254 12.64 -4.65 30.12
N GLY A 255 11.31 -4.56 30.30
CA GLY A 255 10.65 -3.76 31.34
C GLY A 255 10.60 -2.26 31.02
N ARG A 256 10.85 -1.85 29.78
CA ARG A 256 10.77 -0.44 29.38
C ARG A 256 9.33 -0.10 28.97
N ALA A 257 8.83 1.06 29.41
CA ALA A 257 7.51 1.53 29.03
C ALA A 257 7.47 1.88 27.53
N VAL A 258 6.54 1.26 26.80
CA VAL A 258 6.30 1.51 25.36
C VAL A 258 4.98 2.22 25.09
N GLY A 259 4.07 2.25 26.08
CA GLY A 259 2.80 2.95 25.95
C GLY A 259 1.91 2.79 27.16
N ARG A 260 0.73 3.40 27.10
CA ARG A 260 -0.36 3.22 28.05
C ARG A 260 -1.55 2.60 27.32
N LEU A 261 -2.23 1.65 27.96
CA LEU A 261 -3.48 1.12 27.43
C LEU A 261 -4.57 2.22 27.51
N ALA A 262 -5.24 2.49 26.41
CA ALA A 262 -6.36 3.41 26.40
C ALA A 262 -7.53 2.81 27.18
N ASP A 263 -8.24 3.63 27.96
CA ASP A 263 -9.47 3.21 28.63
C ASP A 263 -10.58 3.10 27.58
N GLU A 264 -11.39 2.02 27.62
CA GLU A 264 -12.48 1.77 26.65
C GLU A 264 -13.47 2.94 26.52
N ALA A 265 -13.63 3.73 27.57
CA ALA A 265 -14.49 4.92 27.57
C ALA A 265 -13.96 6.11 26.74
N SER A 266 -12.66 6.14 26.42
CA SER A 266 -12.06 7.23 25.62
C SER A 266 -12.20 7.01 24.12
N THR A 267 -12.29 5.77 23.68
CA THR A 267 -12.38 5.38 22.26
C THR A 267 -13.76 5.67 21.67
N GLU A 268 -14.84 5.49 22.47
CA GLU A 268 -16.21 5.80 22.03
C GLU A 268 -16.50 7.32 21.92
N ALA A 269 -15.71 8.17 22.57
CA ALA A 269 -15.88 9.61 22.51
C ALA A 269 -15.20 10.23 21.25
N GLU A 270 -14.10 9.63 20.78
CA GLU A 270 -13.41 10.07 19.57
C GLU A 270 -14.11 9.62 18.28
N GLU A 271 -14.84 8.49 18.30
CA GLU A 271 -15.67 8.03 17.17
C GLU A 271 -16.96 8.82 16.97
N ARG A 272 -17.37 9.66 17.96
CA ARG A 272 -18.60 10.48 17.92
C ARG A 272 -18.36 11.97 17.70
N ALA A 273 -17.10 12.41 17.57
CA ALA A 273 -16.71 13.80 17.35
C ALA A 273 -16.19 14.02 15.93
#